data_c7560123b556c7210a376ae385cc134d
#
_entry.id   c7560123b556c7210a376ae385cc134d
#
_cell.length_a   1.000
_cell.length_b   1.000
_cell.length_c   1.000
_cell.angle_alpha   90.00
_cell.angle_beta   90.00
_cell.angle_gamma   90.00
#
_symmetry.space_group_name_H-M   'P 1'
#
loop_
_entity.id
_entity.type
_entity.pdbx_description
1 polymer ?
#
loop_
_entity_poly.entity_id
_entity_poly.type
_entity_poly.pdbx_seq_one_letter_code
_entity_poly.pdbx_strand_id
1 'polypeptide(L)'
;MKILRFILLACTLCAGAGVAAQPVATERFDRPLGEVLDEVAARFGVQIRCKRFAADTVTARCADFRLRPYSLDESLDNLLRPLDLVWARDAKHEGRIVVQPYEYYRHTPDDGRKLLAWLSAQYADSAAWARRRVEVLDGVRKILALEPFERALVARPDIRLGRVVRHDGYTTQNYALETLPGLYACGTVYAPLARGRHPLVVSPAGHWEGGRYRPDQQLRMATFARMGAVAVDMDIFGWGDSERQVGREAHTTVYAMQMQVLWSKAVTRWIVSARRDIDTTRMAATGGSGGATHALLLAVVEPRFAVLAPVVHLVSHFDGGCPCESGRPVGRAAGRRCMPGS
;
A
#
# COMPACT_ATOMS: atom_id res chain seq x y z
N MET A 1 44.46 38.31 -27.98
CA MET A 1 43.97 37.85 -29.31
C MET A 1 44.12 36.32 -29.56
N LYS A 2 44.79 35.55 -28.73
CA LYS A 2 44.92 34.07 -28.92
C LYS A 2 43.84 33.23 -28.24
N ILE A 3 43.17 33.74 -27.23
CA ILE A 3 42.13 33.02 -26.47
C ILE A 3 40.78 33.04 -27.22
N LEU A 4 40.51 34.07 -28.00
CA LEU A 4 39.24 34.19 -28.76
C LEU A 4 39.14 33.23 -29.95
N ARG A 5 40.26 32.74 -30.46
CA ARG A 5 40.28 31.77 -31.58
C ARG A 5 40.02 30.32 -31.11
N PHE A 6 40.29 30.00 -29.86
CA PHE A 6 40.01 28.65 -29.32
C PHE A 6 38.52 28.44 -28.98
N ILE A 7 37.82 29.48 -28.60
CA ILE A 7 36.39 29.43 -28.29
C ILE A 7 35.54 29.31 -29.57
N LEU A 8 35.95 29.91 -30.65
CA LEU A 8 35.24 29.77 -31.93
C LEU A 8 35.45 28.39 -32.60
N LEU A 9 36.56 27.71 -32.32
CA LEU A 9 36.80 26.37 -32.90
C LEU A 9 36.07 25.26 -32.10
N ALA A 10 35.80 25.49 -30.84
CA ALA A 10 35.01 24.57 -30.02
C ALA A 10 33.49 24.63 -30.31
N CYS A 11 32.99 25.80 -30.71
CA CYS A 11 31.56 25.95 -31.06
C CYS A 11 31.24 25.43 -32.48
N THR A 12 32.22 25.32 -33.38
CA THR A 12 31.98 24.77 -34.72
C THR A 12 32.06 23.24 -34.77
N LEU A 13 32.62 22.58 -33.78
CA LEU A 13 32.63 21.12 -33.69
C LEU A 13 31.39 20.52 -33.03
N CYS A 14 30.57 21.32 -32.34
CA CYS A 14 29.30 20.87 -31.78
C CYS A 14 28.09 21.03 -32.72
N ALA A 15 28.25 21.64 -33.87
CA ALA A 15 27.17 21.89 -34.84
C ALA A 15 27.02 20.81 -35.93
N GLY A 16 27.71 19.67 -35.80
CA GLY A 16 27.78 18.68 -36.87
C GLY A 16 27.36 17.24 -36.53
N ALA A 17 26.90 16.97 -35.31
CA ALA A 17 26.25 15.71 -35.03
C ALA A 17 24.72 15.93 -34.99
N GLY A 18 24.14 16.11 -36.18
CA GLY A 18 22.72 15.85 -36.34
C GLY A 18 22.50 14.39 -35.91
N VAL A 19 21.97 14.19 -34.72
CA VAL A 19 21.34 12.90 -34.35
C VAL A 19 20.23 12.76 -35.39
N ALA A 20 20.50 11.96 -36.44
CA ALA A 20 19.46 11.53 -37.35
C ALA A 20 18.43 10.89 -36.43
N ALA A 21 17.25 11.51 -36.33
CA ALA A 21 16.12 10.90 -35.62
C ALA A 21 15.97 9.52 -36.26
N GLN A 22 16.22 8.48 -35.51
CA GLN A 22 15.94 7.12 -35.97
C GLN A 22 14.49 7.15 -36.44
N PRO A 23 14.19 6.63 -37.64
CA PRO A 23 12.82 6.58 -38.10
C PRO A 23 12.02 5.88 -37.00
N VAL A 24 11.02 6.57 -36.48
CA VAL A 24 10.08 6.00 -35.54
C VAL A 24 9.54 4.75 -36.23
N ALA A 25 9.79 3.59 -35.67
CA ALA A 25 9.33 2.34 -36.23
C ALA A 25 7.83 2.46 -36.45
N THR A 26 7.38 2.47 -37.71
CA THR A 26 5.98 2.50 -38.09
C THR A 26 5.34 1.13 -37.92
N GLU A 27 6.13 0.13 -37.51
CA GLU A 27 5.66 -1.21 -37.20
C GLU A 27 4.74 -1.18 -35.97
N ARG A 28 3.52 -1.63 -36.17
CA ARG A 28 2.59 -1.84 -35.06
C ARG A 28 3.03 -3.05 -34.25
N PHE A 29 3.26 -2.86 -32.98
CA PHE A 29 3.61 -3.93 -32.03
C PHE A 29 2.38 -4.55 -31.37
N ASP A 30 1.19 -4.35 -31.92
CA ASP A 30 -0.05 -4.97 -31.51
C ASP A 30 -0.54 -5.94 -32.62
N ARG A 31 -0.79 -7.20 -32.25
CA ARG A 31 -1.24 -8.25 -33.16
C ARG A 31 -2.41 -9.04 -32.56
N PRO A 32 -3.19 -9.75 -33.38
CA PRO A 32 -4.21 -10.67 -32.85
C PRO A 32 -3.62 -11.70 -31.90
N LEU A 33 -4.29 -11.95 -30.78
CA LEU A 33 -3.82 -12.87 -29.73
C LEU A 33 -3.51 -14.26 -30.29
N GLY A 34 -4.35 -14.78 -31.19
CA GLY A 34 -4.14 -16.10 -31.78
C GLY A 34 -2.77 -16.23 -32.46
N GLU A 35 -2.42 -15.26 -33.32
CA GLU A 35 -1.12 -15.24 -34.02
C GLU A 35 0.05 -15.17 -33.04
N VAL A 36 -0.06 -14.36 -31.99
CA VAL A 36 1.00 -14.22 -31.00
C VAL A 36 1.14 -15.49 -30.16
N LEU A 37 0.05 -16.16 -29.81
CA LEU A 37 0.10 -17.43 -29.08
C LEU A 37 0.73 -18.56 -29.91
N ASP A 38 0.45 -18.61 -31.23
CA ASP A 38 1.09 -19.58 -32.13
C ASP A 38 2.61 -19.37 -32.20
N GLU A 39 3.05 -18.12 -32.23
CA GLU A 39 4.48 -17.78 -32.22
C GLU A 39 5.15 -18.07 -30.88
N VAL A 40 4.47 -17.81 -29.76
CA VAL A 40 4.94 -18.22 -28.42
C VAL A 40 5.08 -19.74 -28.34
N ALA A 41 4.08 -20.46 -28.84
CA ALA A 41 4.10 -21.93 -28.88
C ALA A 41 5.31 -22.44 -29.67
N ALA A 42 5.54 -21.89 -30.85
CA ALA A 42 6.69 -22.26 -31.71
C ALA A 42 8.03 -21.92 -31.05
N ARG A 43 8.15 -20.72 -30.47
CA ARG A 43 9.42 -20.27 -29.84
C ARG A 43 9.82 -21.09 -28.63
N PHE A 44 8.88 -21.50 -27.80
CA PHE A 44 9.16 -22.23 -26.56
C PHE A 44 8.94 -23.75 -26.67
N GLY A 45 8.56 -24.25 -27.84
CA GLY A 45 8.36 -25.67 -28.04
C GLY A 45 7.19 -26.26 -27.23
N VAL A 46 6.15 -25.47 -26.99
CA VAL A 46 4.96 -25.88 -26.22
C VAL A 46 3.71 -25.93 -27.07
N GLN A 47 2.69 -26.65 -26.61
CA GLN A 47 1.36 -26.63 -27.23
C GLN A 47 0.47 -25.71 -26.40
N ILE A 48 -0.17 -24.72 -27.03
CA ILE A 48 -1.12 -23.85 -26.38
C ILE A 48 -2.53 -24.21 -26.78
N ARG A 49 -3.39 -24.52 -25.81
CA ARG A 49 -4.80 -24.85 -26.00
C ARG A 49 -5.68 -23.80 -25.32
N CYS A 50 -6.46 -23.10 -26.11
CA CYS A 50 -7.45 -22.15 -25.63
C CYS A 50 -8.78 -22.83 -25.33
N LYS A 51 -9.34 -22.60 -24.14
CA LYS A 51 -10.64 -23.13 -23.73
C LYS A 51 -11.63 -22.01 -23.48
N ARG A 52 -12.88 -22.21 -23.88
CA ARG A 52 -14.01 -21.31 -23.60
C ARG A 52 -13.81 -19.87 -24.07
N PHE A 53 -13.09 -19.69 -25.15
CA PHE A 53 -12.93 -18.36 -25.72
C PHE A 53 -14.22 -17.90 -26.39
N ALA A 54 -14.58 -16.63 -26.19
CA ALA A 54 -15.51 -15.93 -27.05
C ALA A 54 -14.87 -15.80 -28.45
N ALA A 55 -15.71 -15.75 -29.50
CA ALA A 55 -15.21 -15.72 -30.88
C ALA A 55 -14.27 -14.52 -31.16
N ASP A 56 -14.46 -13.40 -30.46
CA ASP A 56 -13.66 -12.18 -30.59
C ASP A 56 -12.35 -12.21 -29.79
N THR A 57 -12.22 -13.12 -28.83
CA THR A 57 -11.02 -13.17 -27.95
C THR A 57 -9.75 -13.49 -28.75
N VAL A 58 -9.82 -14.36 -29.73
CA VAL A 58 -8.65 -14.75 -30.56
C VAL A 58 -8.20 -13.60 -31.47
N THR A 59 -9.13 -12.74 -31.85
CA THR A 59 -8.85 -11.55 -32.68
C THR A 59 -8.51 -10.31 -31.85
N ALA A 60 -8.66 -10.39 -30.52
CA ALA A 60 -8.27 -9.28 -29.62
C ALA A 60 -6.78 -8.96 -29.82
N ARG A 61 -6.50 -7.68 -29.91
CA ARG A 61 -5.11 -7.23 -30.13
C ARG A 61 -4.36 -7.19 -28.81
N CYS A 62 -3.16 -7.73 -28.82
CA CYS A 62 -2.25 -7.73 -27.68
C CYS A 62 -0.88 -7.20 -28.08
N ALA A 63 -0.09 -6.77 -27.08
CA ALA A 63 1.27 -6.32 -27.29
C ALA A 63 2.12 -7.47 -27.83
N ASP A 64 3.07 -7.14 -28.73
CA ASP A 64 4.01 -8.11 -29.27
C ASP A 64 5.05 -8.50 -28.20
N PHE A 65 5.12 -9.78 -27.85
CA PHE A 65 6.06 -10.30 -26.86
C PHE A 65 7.53 -10.27 -27.31
N ARG A 66 7.80 -10.08 -28.62
CA ARG A 66 9.14 -10.02 -29.19
C ARG A 66 9.96 -8.82 -28.74
N LEU A 67 9.33 -7.83 -28.11
CA LEU A 67 10.02 -6.60 -27.67
C LEU A 67 11.08 -6.83 -26.60
N ARG A 68 11.00 -7.94 -25.85
CA ARG A 68 11.97 -8.31 -24.81
C ARG A 68 12.19 -9.81 -24.77
N PRO A 69 13.36 -10.27 -24.29
CA PRO A 69 13.66 -11.71 -24.15
C PRO A 69 12.98 -12.28 -22.90
N TYR A 70 11.66 -12.28 -22.86
CA TYR A 70 10.88 -12.88 -21.77
C TYR A 70 11.00 -14.40 -21.76
N SER A 71 10.89 -15.00 -20.58
CA SER A 71 10.60 -16.43 -20.41
C SER A 71 9.20 -16.77 -20.91
N LEU A 72 8.88 -18.07 -21.04
CA LEU A 72 7.53 -18.53 -21.38
C LEU A 72 6.49 -17.97 -20.41
N ASP A 73 6.74 -18.09 -19.11
CA ASP A 73 5.81 -17.69 -18.06
C ASP A 73 5.56 -16.16 -18.09
N GLU A 74 6.62 -15.36 -18.21
CA GLU A 74 6.51 -13.90 -18.34
C GLU A 74 5.80 -13.50 -19.64
N SER A 75 6.07 -14.18 -20.74
CA SER A 75 5.40 -13.92 -22.02
C SER A 75 3.90 -14.15 -21.91
N LEU A 76 3.49 -15.30 -21.36
CA LEU A 76 2.10 -15.63 -21.17
C LEU A 76 1.40 -14.69 -20.20
N ASP A 77 2.03 -14.34 -19.10
CA ASP A 77 1.48 -13.40 -18.13
C ASP A 77 1.25 -12.00 -18.75
N ASN A 78 2.23 -11.50 -19.49
CA ASN A 78 2.13 -10.17 -20.10
C ASN A 78 1.11 -10.12 -21.25
N LEU A 79 0.93 -11.20 -21.98
CA LEU A 79 -0.04 -11.28 -23.08
C LEU A 79 -1.48 -11.48 -22.60
N LEU A 80 -1.67 -12.31 -21.58
CA LEU A 80 -2.98 -12.83 -21.23
C LEU A 80 -3.70 -12.00 -20.16
N ARG A 81 -2.98 -11.49 -19.16
CA ARG A 81 -3.58 -10.72 -18.06
C ARG A 81 -4.33 -9.46 -18.51
N PRO A 82 -3.83 -8.66 -19.48
CA PRO A 82 -4.55 -7.50 -19.98
C PRO A 82 -5.89 -7.85 -20.67
N LEU A 83 -6.07 -9.11 -21.08
CA LEU A 83 -7.25 -9.63 -21.76
C LEU A 83 -8.15 -10.45 -20.83
N ASP A 84 -7.93 -10.38 -19.51
CA ASP A 84 -8.62 -11.19 -18.51
C ASP A 84 -8.53 -12.70 -18.79
N LEU A 85 -7.37 -13.14 -19.23
CA LEU A 85 -7.06 -14.53 -19.48
C LEU A 85 -6.00 -15.04 -18.51
N VAL A 86 -6.08 -16.33 -18.19
CA VAL A 86 -5.09 -17.04 -17.38
C VAL A 86 -4.62 -18.29 -18.08
N TRP A 87 -3.45 -18.75 -17.69
CA TRP A 87 -2.86 -19.96 -18.20
C TRP A 87 -2.43 -20.90 -17.07
N ALA A 88 -2.35 -22.19 -17.39
CA ALA A 88 -1.80 -23.21 -16.51
C ALA A 88 -1.14 -24.31 -17.35
N ARG A 89 -0.15 -25.00 -16.78
CA ARG A 89 0.37 -26.23 -17.38
C ARG A 89 -0.66 -27.34 -17.27
N ASP A 90 -0.86 -28.09 -18.34
CA ASP A 90 -1.78 -29.23 -18.33
C ASP A 90 -1.21 -30.36 -17.48
N ALA A 91 -1.89 -30.74 -16.40
CA ALA A 91 -1.44 -31.79 -15.50
C ALA A 91 -1.38 -33.20 -16.14
N LYS A 92 -2.06 -33.39 -17.28
CA LYS A 92 -2.17 -34.69 -17.96
C LYS A 92 -1.28 -34.79 -19.21
N HIS A 93 -0.77 -33.67 -19.70
CA HIS A 93 -0.02 -33.63 -20.95
C HIS A 93 1.17 -32.70 -20.80
N GLU A 94 2.34 -33.29 -20.70
CA GLU A 94 3.59 -32.52 -20.61
C GLU A 94 3.79 -31.63 -21.86
N GLY A 95 4.34 -30.43 -21.64
CA GLY A 95 4.53 -29.45 -22.72
C GLY A 95 3.26 -28.75 -23.21
N ARG A 96 2.10 -29.01 -22.60
CA ARG A 96 0.86 -28.34 -22.95
C ARG A 96 0.51 -27.23 -21.97
N ILE A 97 0.17 -26.06 -22.51
CA ILE A 97 -0.38 -24.90 -21.80
C ILE A 97 -1.86 -24.82 -22.10
N VAL A 98 -2.67 -24.60 -21.09
CA VAL A 98 -4.11 -24.34 -21.21
C VAL A 98 -4.36 -22.89 -20.88
N VAL A 99 -4.95 -22.17 -21.84
CA VAL A 99 -5.40 -20.78 -21.65
C VAL A 99 -6.91 -20.76 -21.56
N GLN A 100 -7.42 -20.01 -20.62
CA GLN A 100 -8.87 -19.88 -20.39
C GLN A 100 -9.19 -18.50 -19.85
N PRO A 101 -10.45 -18.03 -19.95
CA PRO A 101 -10.90 -16.81 -19.31
C PRO A 101 -10.61 -16.87 -17.81
N TYR A 102 -10.17 -15.73 -17.26
CA TYR A 102 -10.08 -15.57 -15.82
C TYR A 102 -11.50 -15.49 -15.26
N GLU A 103 -11.90 -16.49 -14.51
CA GLU A 103 -13.17 -16.44 -13.81
C GLU A 103 -12.97 -15.57 -12.56
N TYR A 104 -13.37 -14.29 -12.67
CA TYR A 104 -13.51 -13.45 -11.50
C TYR A 104 -14.54 -14.09 -10.59
N TYR A 105 -14.09 -14.59 -9.45
CA TYR A 105 -15.01 -15.00 -8.41
C TYR A 105 -15.68 -13.73 -7.85
N ARG A 106 -16.78 -13.35 -8.48
CA ARG A 106 -17.61 -12.26 -8.01
C ARG A 106 -18.44 -12.77 -6.86
N HIS A 107 -18.10 -12.37 -5.66
CA HIS A 107 -18.96 -12.59 -4.53
C HIS A 107 -20.28 -11.84 -4.74
N THR A 108 -21.36 -12.55 -4.65
CA THR A 108 -22.70 -11.96 -4.66
C THR A 108 -23.01 -11.37 -3.27
N PRO A 109 -24.01 -10.48 -3.15
CA PRO A 109 -24.48 -10.07 -1.82
C PRO A 109 -24.90 -11.25 -0.92
N ASP A 110 -25.37 -12.36 -1.50
CA ASP A 110 -25.67 -13.59 -0.77
C ASP A 110 -24.43 -14.27 -0.22
N ASP A 111 -23.35 -14.32 -0.96
CA ASP A 111 -22.09 -14.85 -0.48
C ASP A 111 -21.55 -14.00 0.68
N GLY A 112 -21.67 -12.66 0.58
CA GLY A 112 -21.36 -11.75 1.67
C GLY A 112 -22.20 -12.04 2.93
N ARG A 113 -23.49 -12.23 2.79
CA ARG A 113 -24.38 -12.62 3.91
C ARG A 113 -24.02 -13.96 4.52
N LYS A 114 -23.71 -14.95 3.70
CA LYS A 114 -23.25 -16.28 4.18
C LYS A 114 -21.93 -16.18 4.92
N LEU A 115 -20.98 -15.39 4.42
CA LEU A 115 -19.71 -15.14 5.09
C LEU A 115 -19.91 -14.46 6.45
N LEU A 116 -20.75 -13.42 6.53
CA LEU A 116 -21.06 -12.74 7.78
C LEU A 116 -21.75 -13.68 8.78
N ALA A 117 -22.69 -14.49 8.32
CA ALA A 117 -23.35 -15.49 9.17
C ALA A 117 -22.35 -16.53 9.71
N TRP A 118 -21.45 -17.02 8.85
CA TRP A 118 -20.39 -17.94 9.26
C TRP A 118 -19.42 -17.30 10.24
N LEU A 119 -18.97 -16.06 10.00
CA LEU A 119 -18.11 -15.33 10.93
C LEU A 119 -18.81 -15.13 12.29
N SER A 120 -20.09 -14.76 12.29
CA SER A 120 -20.88 -14.57 13.51
C SER A 120 -21.05 -15.87 14.32
N ALA A 121 -21.17 -17.00 13.64
CA ALA A 121 -21.27 -18.31 14.27
C ALA A 121 -19.97 -18.77 14.99
N GLN A 122 -18.83 -18.09 14.73
CA GLN A 122 -17.57 -18.39 15.42
C GLN A 122 -17.60 -17.98 16.91
N TYR A 123 -18.57 -17.17 17.31
CA TYR A 123 -18.75 -16.71 18.69
C TYR A 123 -20.24 -16.48 18.99
N ALA A 124 -20.78 -17.26 19.89
CA ALA A 124 -22.21 -17.20 20.26
C ALA A 124 -22.51 -16.17 21.36
N ASP A 125 -21.50 -15.83 22.16
CA ASP A 125 -21.64 -14.96 23.33
C ASP A 125 -20.36 -14.09 23.53
N SER A 126 -20.40 -13.21 24.52
CA SER A 126 -19.28 -12.33 24.83
C SER A 126 -18.02 -13.07 25.29
N ALA A 127 -18.16 -14.23 25.95
CA ALA A 127 -17.00 -15.02 26.35
C ALA A 127 -16.35 -15.72 25.15
N ALA A 128 -17.15 -16.28 24.24
CA ALA A 128 -16.66 -16.83 22.98
C ALA A 128 -15.99 -15.75 22.12
N TRP A 129 -16.58 -14.56 22.04
CA TRP A 129 -15.96 -13.40 21.38
C TRP A 129 -14.63 -13.02 22.02
N ALA A 130 -14.55 -12.97 23.35
CA ALA A 130 -13.30 -12.63 24.02
C ALA A 130 -12.17 -13.62 23.68
N ARG A 131 -12.47 -14.92 23.65
CA ARG A 131 -11.49 -15.94 23.17
C ARG A 131 -11.10 -15.74 21.72
N ARG A 132 -12.09 -15.58 20.84
CA ARG A 132 -11.83 -15.36 19.39
C ARG A 132 -11.00 -14.12 19.14
N ARG A 133 -11.29 -13.04 19.87
CA ARG A 133 -10.53 -11.80 19.79
C ARG A 133 -9.03 -12.02 20.08
N VAL A 134 -8.71 -12.79 21.12
CA VAL A 134 -7.30 -13.11 21.45
C VAL A 134 -6.65 -13.86 20.29
N GLU A 135 -7.29 -14.89 19.76
CA GLU A 135 -6.77 -15.67 18.63
C GLU A 135 -6.49 -14.79 17.39
N VAL A 136 -7.44 -13.91 17.05
CA VAL A 136 -7.30 -13.00 15.91
C VAL A 136 -6.16 -12.01 16.14
N LEU A 137 -6.09 -11.37 17.29
CA LEU A 137 -5.03 -10.43 17.63
C LEU A 137 -3.65 -11.10 17.61
N ASP A 138 -3.52 -12.28 18.16
CA ASP A 138 -2.26 -13.04 18.16
C ASP A 138 -1.86 -13.50 16.76
N GLY A 139 -2.84 -13.91 15.96
CA GLY A 139 -2.62 -14.23 14.56
C GLY A 139 -2.07 -13.04 13.77
N VAL A 140 -2.68 -11.87 13.89
CA VAL A 140 -2.23 -10.65 13.22
C VAL A 140 -0.84 -10.21 13.72
N ARG A 141 -0.58 -10.26 15.02
CA ARG A 141 0.74 -9.93 15.59
C ARG A 141 1.85 -10.84 15.06
N LYS A 142 1.59 -12.15 14.99
CA LYS A 142 2.54 -13.12 14.42
C LYS A 142 2.85 -12.83 12.95
N ILE A 143 1.84 -12.43 12.18
CA ILE A 143 2.01 -12.10 10.76
C ILE A 143 2.77 -10.79 10.58
N LEU A 144 2.45 -9.77 11.39
CA LEU A 144 3.16 -8.49 11.35
C LEU A 144 4.64 -8.64 11.73
N ALA A 145 4.98 -9.63 12.57
CA ALA A 145 6.36 -9.92 12.98
C ALA A 145 7.16 -8.66 13.34
N LEU A 146 6.58 -7.78 14.17
CA LEU A 146 7.17 -6.47 14.49
C LEU A 146 8.37 -6.54 15.45
N GLU A 147 8.55 -7.65 16.13
CA GLU A 147 9.56 -7.80 17.20
C GLU A 147 10.99 -7.40 16.80
N PRO A 148 11.52 -7.77 15.61
CA PRO A 148 12.87 -7.33 15.21
C PRO A 148 12.95 -5.81 15.07
N PHE A 149 11.90 -5.17 14.54
CA PHE A 149 11.84 -3.72 14.36
C PHE A 149 11.65 -3.00 15.69
N GLU A 150 10.86 -3.55 16.60
CA GLU A 150 10.64 -2.99 17.95
C GLU A 150 11.92 -3.01 18.79
N ARG A 151 12.74 -4.04 18.65
CA ARG A 151 14.07 -4.11 19.30
C ARG A 151 15.06 -3.10 18.74
N ALA A 152 14.90 -2.71 17.48
CA ALA A 152 15.74 -1.72 16.83
C ALA A 152 15.29 -0.26 17.07
N LEU A 153 14.12 -0.05 17.72
CA LEU A 153 13.64 1.29 18.07
C LEU A 153 14.67 2.01 18.96
N VAL A 154 14.90 3.29 18.66
CA VAL A 154 15.78 4.13 19.44
C VAL A 154 15.22 4.31 20.85
N ALA A 155 15.99 3.96 21.87
CA ALA A 155 15.57 4.04 23.29
C ALA A 155 15.36 5.48 23.76
N ARG A 156 16.15 6.43 23.20
CA ARG A 156 16.05 7.86 23.47
C ARG A 156 15.98 8.60 22.13
N PRO A 157 14.79 8.70 21.53
CA PRO A 157 14.63 9.26 20.19
C PRO A 157 14.97 10.75 20.17
N ASP A 158 15.65 11.19 19.10
CA ASP A 158 15.71 12.59 18.73
C ASP A 158 14.31 13.03 18.26
N ILE A 159 13.87 14.18 18.79
CA ILE A 159 12.54 14.72 18.48
C ILE A 159 12.71 16.15 18.02
N ARG A 160 12.46 16.37 16.75
CA ARG A 160 12.52 17.70 16.14
C ARG A 160 11.12 18.28 16.03
N LEU A 161 10.90 19.39 16.70
CA LEU A 161 9.62 20.09 16.69
C LEU A 161 9.73 21.38 15.87
N GLY A 162 8.78 21.56 14.97
CA GLY A 162 8.58 22.83 14.26
C GLY A 162 8.01 23.90 15.19
N ARG A 163 7.88 25.12 14.67
CA ARG A 163 7.20 26.20 15.37
C ARG A 163 5.73 25.83 15.60
N VAL A 164 5.20 26.25 16.74
CA VAL A 164 3.76 26.23 17.01
C VAL A 164 3.09 27.35 16.21
N VAL A 165 2.10 26.98 15.39
CA VAL A 165 1.26 27.93 14.65
C VAL A 165 -0.10 27.97 15.29
N ARG A 166 -0.57 29.17 15.62
CA ARG A 166 -1.89 29.37 16.23
C ARG A 166 -2.93 29.65 15.15
N HIS A 167 -4.04 28.96 15.23
CA HIS A 167 -5.22 29.12 14.39
C HIS A 167 -6.42 29.48 15.25
N ASP A 168 -7.57 29.74 14.61
CA ASP A 168 -8.82 29.93 15.32
C ASP A 168 -9.31 28.64 15.97
N GLY A 169 -9.23 28.60 17.31
CA GLY A 169 -9.66 27.48 18.14
C GLY A 169 -8.61 26.35 18.35
N TYR A 170 -7.49 26.31 17.63
CA TYR A 170 -6.48 25.27 17.75
C TYR A 170 -5.06 25.74 17.41
N THR A 171 -4.09 24.86 17.62
CA THR A 171 -2.68 25.05 17.20
C THR A 171 -2.25 23.88 16.33
N THR A 172 -1.26 24.12 15.46
CA THR A 172 -0.53 23.07 14.76
C THR A 172 0.95 23.11 15.10
N GLN A 173 1.58 21.92 15.13
CA GLN A 173 3.02 21.78 15.29
C GLN A 173 3.51 20.56 14.52
N ASN A 174 4.38 20.76 13.55
CA ASN A 174 5.05 19.67 12.85
C ASN A 174 6.05 18.99 13.77
N TYR A 175 6.23 17.69 13.58
CA TYR A 175 7.23 16.92 14.31
C TYR A 175 7.98 15.98 13.36
N ALA A 176 9.20 15.63 13.75
CA ALA A 176 9.94 14.48 13.23
C ALA A 176 10.45 13.69 14.45
N LEU A 177 9.95 12.47 14.60
CA LEU A 177 10.28 11.55 15.68
C LEU A 177 11.23 10.48 15.17
N GLU A 178 12.44 10.41 15.68
CA GLU A 178 13.37 9.33 15.37
C GLU A 178 12.81 7.99 15.85
N THR A 179 12.75 7.02 14.95
CA THR A 179 12.20 5.67 15.25
C THR A 179 13.28 4.61 15.19
N LEU A 180 14.03 4.57 14.11
CA LEU A 180 15.27 3.81 13.97
C LEU A 180 16.44 4.80 13.84
N PRO A 181 17.69 4.39 14.05
CA PRO A 181 18.82 5.30 13.95
C PRO A 181 18.84 6.10 12.63
N GLY A 182 18.67 7.42 12.72
CA GLY A 182 18.62 8.33 11.58
C GLY A 182 17.34 8.31 10.76
N LEU A 183 16.32 7.55 11.15
CA LEU A 183 15.05 7.44 10.44
C LEU A 183 13.90 8.05 11.27
N TYR A 184 13.20 9.02 10.69
CA TYR A 184 12.18 9.82 11.37
C TYR A 184 10.78 9.58 10.81
N ALA A 185 9.83 9.33 11.71
CA ALA A 185 8.41 9.46 11.41
C ALA A 185 8.01 10.93 11.46
N CYS A 186 7.52 11.47 10.35
CA CYS A 186 7.11 12.87 10.22
C CYS A 186 5.60 13.02 10.29
N GLY A 187 5.14 14.10 10.91
CA GLY A 187 3.70 14.37 11.04
C GLY A 187 3.41 15.75 11.60
N THR A 188 2.13 15.99 11.93
CA THR A 188 1.64 17.23 12.51
C THR A 188 0.73 16.93 13.71
N VAL A 189 0.95 17.62 14.80
CA VAL A 189 0.04 17.64 15.96
C VAL A 189 -0.89 18.83 15.84
N TYR A 190 -2.18 18.56 15.92
CA TYR A 190 -3.26 19.53 16.01
C TYR A 190 -3.80 19.49 17.45
N ALA A 191 -3.74 20.60 18.16
CA ALA A 191 -4.15 20.63 19.55
C ALA A 191 -5.15 21.74 19.84
N PRO A 192 -6.22 21.48 20.62
CA PRO A 192 -7.18 22.50 20.99
C PRO A 192 -6.54 23.60 21.83
N LEU A 193 -7.08 24.81 21.77
CA LEU A 193 -6.69 25.91 22.65
C LEU A 193 -7.33 25.82 24.04
N ALA A 194 -8.43 25.06 24.15
CA ALA A 194 -9.10 24.85 25.41
C ALA A 194 -8.19 24.13 26.41
N ARG A 195 -8.31 24.49 27.69
CA ARG A 195 -7.60 23.81 28.78
C ARG A 195 -8.35 22.55 29.19
N GLY A 196 -7.64 21.59 29.72
CA GLY A 196 -8.22 20.36 30.26
C GLY A 196 -7.61 19.10 29.67
N ARG A 197 -8.26 17.97 29.91
CA ARG A 197 -7.85 16.67 29.33
C ARG A 197 -8.62 16.42 28.03
N HIS A 198 -7.89 16.00 27.02
CA HIS A 198 -8.38 15.87 25.65
C HIS A 198 -8.31 14.42 25.16
N PRO A 199 -9.31 13.94 24.43
CA PRO A 199 -9.18 12.69 23.69
C PRO A 199 -8.00 12.77 22.72
N LEU A 200 -7.41 11.62 22.39
CA LEU A 200 -6.39 11.52 21.35
C LEU A 200 -6.99 10.87 20.11
N VAL A 201 -6.79 11.48 18.94
CA VAL A 201 -7.11 10.88 17.64
C VAL A 201 -5.81 10.72 16.84
N VAL A 202 -5.44 9.49 16.50
CA VAL A 202 -4.29 9.18 15.65
C VAL A 202 -4.79 8.83 14.25
N SER A 203 -4.26 9.51 13.23
CA SER A 203 -4.74 9.38 11.86
C SER A 203 -3.57 9.25 10.86
N PRO A 204 -3.07 8.04 10.60
CA PRO A 204 -2.15 7.82 9.49
C PRO A 204 -2.73 8.31 8.17
N ALA A 205 -1.89 8.88 7.30
CA ALA A 205 -2.31 9.36 5.99
C ALA A 205 -2.60 8.19 5.03
N GLY A 206 -3.37 8.45 3.97
CA GLY A 206 -3.55 7.57 2.83
C GLY A 206 -2.64 7.94 1.65
N HIS A 207 -2.77 7.21 0.53
CA HIS A 207 -1.95 7.40 -0.67
C HIS A 207 -2.56 8.48 -1.57
N TRP A 208 -2.28 9.71 -1.29
CA TRP A 208 -2.68 10.84 -2.12
C TRP A 208 -1.57 11.86 -2.29
N GLU A 209 -1.64 12.58 -3.36
CA GLU A 209 -0.75 13.69 -3.61
C GLU A 209 -0.87 14.73 -2.49
N GLY A 210 0.26 15.31 -2.09
CA GLY A 210 0.30 16.25 -0.98
C GLY A 210 0.29 15.61 0.41
N GLY A 211 0.02 14.31 0.55
CA GLY A 211 0.06 13.58 1.83
C GLY A 211 -0.75 14.27 2.91
N ARG A 212 -0.16 14.47 4.10
CA ARG A 212 -0.81 15.19 5.22
C ARG A 212 -1.08 16.67 4.95
N TYR A 213 -0.43 17.28 3.95
CA TYR A 213 -0.63 18.68 3.58
C TYR A 213 -1.83 18.89 2.66
N ARG A 214 -2.48 17.84 2.21
CA ARG A 214 -3.70 17.92 1.41
C ARG A 214 -4.80 18.68 2.19
N PRO A 215 -5.53 19.62 1.55
CA PRO A 215 -6.46 20.51 2.25
C PRO A 215 -7.54 19.79 3.06
N ASP A 216 -8.12 18.72 2.53
CA ASP A 216 -9.15 17.94 3.22
C ASP A 216 -8.60 17.17 4.43
N GLN A 217 -7.34 16.71 4.37
CA GLN A 217 -6.66 16.10 5.52
C GLN A 217 -6.45 17.12 6.63
N GLN A 218 -5.92 18.29 6.29
CA GLN A 218 -5.73 19.36 7.26
C GLN A 218 -7.07 19.82 7.86
N LEU A 219 -8.12 19.97 7.03
CA LEU A 219 -9.46 20.32 7.50
C LEU A 219 -10.00 19.29 8.48
N ARG A 220 -9.87 18.00 8.18
CA ARG A 220 -10.32 16.93 9.07
C ARG A 220 -9.60 16.95 10.41
N MET A 221 -8.27 17.12 10.41
CA MET A 221 -7.48 17.15 11.63
C MET A 221 -7.77 18.42 12.46
N ALA A 222 -7.92 19.56 11.79
CA ALA A 222 -8.35 20.81 12.41
C ALA A 222 -9.74 20.68 13.04
N THR A 223 -10.66 19.98 12.38
CA THR A 223 -12.01 19.71 12.91
C THR A 223 -11.93 18.91 14.20
N PHE A 224 -11.14 17.83 14.28
CA PHE A 224 -10.95 17.11 15.53
C PHE A 224 -10.40 18.01 16.64
N ALA A 225 -9.44 18.88 16.32
CA ALA A 225 -8.88 19.78 17.31
C ALA A 225 -9.91 20.82 17.79
N ARG A 226 -10.73 21.37 16.89
CA ARG A 226 -11.83 22.28 17.24
C ARG A 226 -12.93 21.59 18.06
N MET A 227 -13.14 20.29 17.87
CA MET A 227 -14.03 19.46 18.69
C MET A 227 -13.43 19.10 20.05
N GLY A 228 -12.20 19.53 20.35
CA GLY A 228 -11.56 19.34 21.64
C GLY A 228 -10.62 18.13 21.74
N ALA A 229 -10.28 17.46 20.66
CA ALA A 229 -9.32 16.37 20.67
C ALA A 229 -7.90 16.84 20.30
N VAL A 230 -6.87 16.22 20.88
CA VAL A 230 -5.55 16.28 20.29
C VAL A 230 -5.54 15.31 19.12
N ALA A 231 -5.31 15.81 17.92
CA ALA A 231 -5.25 14.98 16.71
C ALA A 231 -3.82 14.95 16.15
N VAL A 232 -3.37 13.75 15.78
CA VAL A 232 -2.01 13.52 15.28
C VAL A 232 -2.09 12.79 13.96
N ASP A 233 -1.58 13.41 12.91
CA ASP A 233 -1.36 12.73 11.65
C ASP A 233 0.10 12.32 11.46
N MET A 234 0.36 11.49 10.47
CA MET A 234 1.71 11.11 10.07
C MET A 234 1.73 10.71 8.60
N ASP A 235 2.89 10.91 7.99
CA ASP A 235 3.16 10.46 6.63
C ASP A 235 3.21 8.94 6.55
N ILE A 236 2.95 8.40 5.36
CA ILE A 236 3.21 7.00 5.07
C ILE A 236 4.71 6.80 4.85
N PHE A 237 5.23 5.66 5.23
CA PHE A 237 6.62 5.27 4.99
C PHE A 237 6.96 5.30 3.49
N GLY A 238 7.99 6.06 3.11
CA GLY A 238 8.37 6.31 1.72
C GLY A 238 7.42 7.24 0.95
N TRP A 239 6.63 8.08 1.67
CA TRP A 239 5.71 9.07 1.10
C TRP A 239 5.75 10.38 1.88
N GLY A 240 5.40 11.52 1.26
CA GLY A 240 5.48 12.81 1.94
C GLY A 240 6.91 13.18 2.34
N ASP A 241 7.12 13.68 3.56
CA ASP A 241 8.46 14.06 4.03
C ASP A 241 9.38 12.86 4.24
N SER A 242 8.82 11.67 4.48
CA SER A 242 9.62 10.45 4.63
C SER A 242 10.24 9.99 3.31
N GLU A 243 9.65 10.34 2.17
CA GLU A 243 10.22 10.06 0.85
C GLU A 243 11.62 10.65 0.66
N ARG A 244 11.88 11.82 1.29
CA ARG A 244 13.20 12.46 1.25
C ARG A 244 14.27 11.73 2.04
N GLN A 245 13.87 10.81 2.93
CA GLN A 245 14.79 10.04 3.76
C GLN A 245 15.13 8.69 3.14
N VAL A 246 14.12 8.01 2.59
CA VAL A 246 14.23 6.60 2.18
C VAL A 246 13.89 6.34 0.70
N GLY A 247 13.45 7.37 -0.04
CA GLY A 247 12.98 7.24 -1.41
C GLY A 247 11.56 6.67 -1.51
N ARG A 248 10.92 6.86 -2.67
CA ARG A 248 9.57 6.35 -2.95
C ARG A 248 9.54 4.83 -3.08
N GLU A 249 10.62 4.23 -3.53
CA GLU A 249 10.79 2.78 -3.69
C GLU A 249 10.70 2.03 -2.36
N ALA A 250 11.08 2.66 -1.24
CA ALA A 250 10.95 2.07 0.09
C ALA A 250 9.49 1.71 0.42
N HIS A 251 8.53 2.46 -0.15
CA HIS A 251 7.10 2.23 0.02
C HIS A 251 6.62 0.92 -0.63
N THR A 252 7.31 0.43 -1.63
CA THR A 252 6.98 -0.82 -2.35
C THR A 252 7.67 -2.06 -1.78
N THR A 253 8.47 -1.88 -0.73
CA THR A 253 9.16 -2.99 -0.07
C THR A 253 8.21 -3.86 0.76
N VAL A 254 8.61 -5.10 1.01
CA VAL A 254 7.85 -6.02 1.88
C VAL A 254 7.73 -5.56 3.33
N TYR A 255 8.54 -4.59 3.74
CA TYR A 255 8.56 -4.04 5.10
C TYR A 255 7.71 -2.77 5.29
N ALA A 256 7.14 -2.23 4.21
CA ALA A 256 6.43 -0.95 4.27
C ALA A 256 5.28 -0.96 5.29
N MET A 257 4.52 -2.07 5.37
CA MET A 257 3.45 -2.23 6.34
C MET A 257 3.98 -2.28 7.79
N GLN A 258 5.02 -3.07 8.04
CA GLN A 258 5.63 -3.16 9.37
C GLN A 258 6.18 -1.83 9.84
N MET A 259 6.89 -1.11 8.96
CA MET A 259 7.43 0.21 9.26
C MET A 259 6.34 1.21 9.59
N GLN A 260 5.23 1.20 8.85
CA GLN A 260 4.12 2.10 9.11
C GLN A 260 3.43 1.82 10.44
N VAL A 261 3.21 0.54 10.78
CA VAL A 261 2.63 0.17 12.07
C VAL A 261 3.58 0.55 13.22
N LEU A 262 4.88 0.32 13.03
CA LEU A 262 5.90 0.70 14.00
C LEU A 262 5.91 2.21 14.26
N TRP A 263 5.87 3.02 13.18
CA TRP A 263 5.80 4.47 13.28
C TRP A 263 4.54 4.92 14.00
N SER A 264 3.39 4.39 13.65
CA SER A 264 2.11 4.72 14.28
C SER A 264 2.15 4.41 15.80
N LYS A 265 2.75 3.29 16.18
CA LYS A 265 2.94 2.89 17.58
C LYS A 265 3.92 3.80 18.30
N ALA A 266 5.07 4.12 17.68
CA ALA A 266 6.08 5.00 18.27
C ALA A 266 5.54 6.41 18.47
N VAL A 267 4.88 6.98 17.48
CA VAL A 267 4.25 8.31 17.56
C VAL A 267 3.15 8.34 18.63
N THR A 268 2.31 7.30 18.71
CA THR A 268 1.28 7.19 19.75
C THR A 268 1.92 7.19 21.17
N ARG A 269 2.96 6.40 21.35
CA ARG A 269 3.69 6.34 22.65
C ARG A 269 4.33 7.68 23.00
N TRP A 270 4.99 8.29 22.02
CA TRP A 270 5.62 9.60 22.22
C TRP A 270 4.60 10.66 22.61
N ILE A 271 3.53 10.83 21.84
CA ILE A 271 2.57 11.92 22.10
C ILE A 271 1.88 11.75 23.46
N VAL A 272 1.55 10.53 23.85
CA VAL A 272 0.98 10.23 25.17
C VAL A 272 1.97 10.55 26.29
N SER A 273 3.25 10.27 26.13
CA SER A 273 4.27 10.57 27.14
C SER A 273 4.64 12.05 27.22
N ALA A 274 4.65 12.74 26.07
CA ALA A 274 5.03 14.14 25.95
C ALA A 274 3.93 15.12 26.40
N ARG A 275 2.66 14.70 26.39
CA ARG A 275 1.50 15.56 26.67
C ARG A 275 0.66 15.03 27.83
N ARG A 276 0.73 15.74 28.97
CA ARG A 276 -0.05 15.40 30.18
C ARG A 276 -1.54 15.71 30.07
N ASP A 277 -1.93 16.51 29.08
CA ASP A 277 -3.31 16.88 28.78
C ASP A 277 -4.07 15.86 27.94
N ILE A 278 -3.44 14.74 27.54
CA ILE A 278 -4.11 13.63 26.86
C ILE A 278 -4.81 12.72 27.87
N ASP A 279 -6.07 12.41 27.56
CA ASP A 279 -6.86 11.39 28.25
C ASP A 279 -6.68 10.03 27.57
N THR A 280 -5.83 9.18 28.15
CA THR A 280 -5.50 7.87 27.60
C THR A 280 -6.65 6.85 27.67
N THR A 281 -7.76 7.17 28.34
CA THR A 281 -8.99 6.37 28.33
C THR A 281 -9.88 6.68 27.12
N ARG A 282 -9.61 7.77 26.41
CA ARG A 282 -10.35 8.24 25.24
C ARG A 282 -9.44 8.37 24.03
N MET A 283 -8.94 7.23 23.54
CA MET A 283 -8.09 7.18 22.36
C MET A 283 -8.84 6.59 21.17
N ALA A 284 -8.71 7.22 20.01
CA ALA A 284 -9.30 6.79 18.74
C ALA A 284 -8.24 6.72 17.64
N ALA A 285 -8.39 5.79 16.71
CA ALA A 285 -7.62 5.74 15.49
C ALA A 285 -8.56 5.79 14.27
N THR A 286 -8.16 6.56 13.26
CA THR A 286 -8.88 6.69 11.99
C THR A 286 -7.89 6.86 10.86
N GLY A 287 -8.36 6.76 9.63
CA GLY A 287 -7.56 7.00 8.44
C GLY A 287 -8.36 6.61 7.20
N GLY A 288 -7.97 7.12 6.04
CA GLY A 288 -8.58 6.77 4.76
C GLY A 288 -7.65 5.89 3.94
N SER A 289 -8.20 4.90 3.19
CA SER A 289 -7.44 4.03 2.30
C SER A 289 -6.30 3.31 3.05
N GLY A 290 -5.04 3.42 2.63
CA GLY A 290 -3.88 2.89 3.37
C GLY A 290 -3.83 3.33 4.83
N GLY A 291 -4.22 4.56 5.13
CA GLY A 291 -4.34 5.05 6.51
C GLY A 291 -5.39 4.29 7.34
N ALA A 292 -6.44 3.77 6.71
CA ALA A 292 -7.43 2.92 7.39
C ALA A 292 -6.84 1.57 7.77
N THR A 293 -6.06 0.95 6.87
CA THR A 293 -5.32 -0.29 7.18
C THR A 293 -4.38 -0.07 8.36
N HIS A 294 -3.62 1.01 8.33
CA HIS A 294 -2.66 1.32 9.38
C HIS A 294 -3.35 1.61 10.72
N ALA A 295 -4.52 2.27 10.71
CA ALA A 295 -5.32 2.48 11.93
C ALA A 295 -5.83 1.15 12.52
N LEU A 296 -6.32 0.23 11.68
CA LEU A 296 -6.72 -1.11 12.10
C LEU A 296 -5.56 -1.89 12.72
N LEU A 297 -4.41 -1.92 12.05
CA LEU A 297 -3.22 -2.63 12.52
C LEU A 297 -2.63 -1.98 13.78
N LEU A 298 -2.68 -0.64 13.89
CA LEU A 298 -2.27 0.07 15.09
C LEU A 298 -3.08 -0.39 16.31
N ALA A 299 -4.39 -0.57 16.17
CA ALA A 299 -5.23 -1.03 17.27
C ALA A 299 -4.95 -2.48 17.70
N VAL A 300 -4.42 -3.31 16.81
CA VAL A 300 -3.97 -4.67 17.16
C VAL A 300 -2.73 -4.64 18.07
N VAL A 301 -1.83 -3.67 17.85
CA VAL A 301 -0.54 -3.58 18.57
C VAL A 301 -0.56 -2.59 19.72
N GLU A 302 -1.58 -1.73 19.81
CA GLU A 302 -1.78 -0.73 20.85
C GLU A 302 -3.21 -0.83 21.43
N PRO A 303 -3.41 -1.60 22.49
CA PRO A 303 -4.76 -1.95 22.96
C PRO A 303 -5.53 -0.79 23.65
N ARG A 304 -4.91 0.37 23.84
CA ARG A 304 -5.54 1.54 24.45
C ARG A 304 -6.55 2.26 23.54
N PHE A 305 -6.56 1.96 22.25
CA PHE A 305 -7.56 2.51 21.35
C PHE A 305 -8.94 1.93 21.62
N ALA A 306 -9.85 2.78 22.08
CA ALA A 306 -11.23 2.42 22.39
C ALA A 306 -12.16 2.55 21.16
N VAL A 307 -11.81 3.39 20.20
CA VAL A 307 -12.59 3.65 18.99
C VAL A 307 -11.74 3.53 17.75
N LEU A 308 -12.27 2.84 16.74
CA LEU A 308 -11.67 2.73 15.41
C LEU A 308 -12.69 3.18 14.36
N ALA A 309 -12.26 4.06 13.49
CA ALA A 309 -13.06 4.55 12.36
C ALA A 309 -12.26 4.43 11.05
N PRO A 310 -12.02 3.21 10.53
CA PRO A 310 -11.36 3.02 9.25
C PRO A 310 -12.30 3.45 8.14
N VAL A 311 -11.78 4.24 7.16
CA VAL A 311 -12.56 4.78 6.05
C VAL A 311 -12.06 4.18 4.75
N VAL A 312 -12.98 3.56 3.98
CA VAL A 312 -12.71 2.99 2.63
C VAL A 312 -11.68 1.86 2.66
N HIS A 313 -11.72 0.99 3.68
CA HIS A 313 -10.85 -0.17 3.76
C HIS A 313 -11.37 -1.26 4.70
N LEU A 314 -12.55 -1.80 4.42
CA LEU A 314 -13.01 -3.06 5.01
C LEU A 314 -13.16 -4.09 3.89
N VAL A 315 -12.10 -4.84 3.65
CA VAL A 315 -12.06 -5.89 2.63
C VAL A 315 -11.56 -7.19 3.25
N SER A 316 -12.15 -8.31 2.85
CA SER A 316 -11.69 -9.64 3.25
C SER A 316 -10.47 -10.10 2.44
N HIS A 317 -10.39 -9.65 1.20
CA HIS A 317 -9.31 -9.94 0.27
C HIS A 317 -8.98 -8.68 -0.51
N PHE A 318 -7.71 -8.32 -0.54
CA PHE A 318 -7.22 -7.19 -1.30
C PHE A 318 -6.07 -7.65 -2.19
N ASP A 319 -6.39 -7.80 -3.47
CA ASP A 319 -5.40 -8.13 -4.50
C ASP A 319 -4.97 -6.85 -5.22
N GLY A 320 -3.66 -6.60 -5.27
CA GLY A 320 -3.10 -5.40 -5.87
C GLY A 320 -2.83 -4.30 -4.86
N GLY A 321 -2.70 -3.07 -5.33
CA GLY A 321 -2.28 -1.95 -4.51
C GLY A 321 -0.82 -2.06 -4.03
N CYS A 322 -0.43 -1.20 -3.11
CA CYS A 322 0.92 -1.25 -2.58
C CYS A 322 1.05 -2.23 -1.39
N PRO A 323 2.25 -2.78 -1.15
CA PRO A 323 2.49 -3.70 -0.04
C PRO A 323 2.14 -3.15 1.34
N CYS A 324 2.13 -1.82 1.50
CA CYS A 324 1.83 -1.18 2.79
C CYS A 324 0.36 -1.34 3.21
N GLU A 325 -0.55 -1.61 2.27
CA GLU A 325 -1.99 -1.73 2.53
C GLU A 325 -2.61 -3.02 1.99
N SER A 326 -1.97 -3.70 1.04
CA SER A 326 -2.55 -4.87 0.36
C SER A 326 -2.76 -6.08 1.27
N GLY A 327 -2.30 -6.04 2.51
CA GLY A 327 -2.44 -7.12 3.46
C GLY A 327 -1.75 -8.42 3.06
N ARG A 328 -0.84 -8.38 2.09
CA ARG A 328 -0.15 -9.59 1.62
C ARG A 328 0.44 -10.45 2.75
N PRO A 329 1.06 -9.89 3.81
CA PRO A 329 1.46 -10.68 4.96
C PRO A 329 0.25 -11.27 5.70
N VAL A 330 -0.84 -10.49 5.82
CA VAL A 330 -2.06 -10.87 6.54
C VAL A 330 -2.93 -11.80 5.70
N GLY A 331 -3.07 -11.53 4.40
CA GLY A 331 -3.90 -12.30 3.48
C GLY A 331 -3.40 -13.72 3.23
N ARG A 332 -2.09 -13.96 3.16
CA ARG A 332 -1.53 -15.30 2.97
C ARG A 332 -1.80 -16.26 4.13
N ALA A 333 -1.91 -15.77 5.36
CA ALA A 333 -2.22 -16.60 6.50
C ALA A 333 -3.74 -16.82 6.65
N ALA A 334 -4.57 -15.85 6.27
CA ALA A 334 -6.03 -15.98 6.22
C ALA A 334 -6.48 -16.86 5.04
N GLY A 335 -5.84 -16.76 3.88
CA GLY A 335 -6.24 -17.43 2.64
C GLY A 335 -6.07 -18.95 2.60
N ARG A 336 -5.38 -19.56 3.57
CA ARG A 336 -5.32 -21.03 3.67
C ARG A 336 -6.44 -21.66 4.50
N ARG A 337 -7.32 -20.87 5.10
CA ARG A 337 -8.43 -21.37 5.94
C ARG A 337 -9.80 -20.76 5.61
N CYS A 338 -9.91 -20.01 4.55
CA CYS A 338 -11.19 -19.48 4.13
C CYS A 338 -11.85 -20.45 3.15
N MET A 339 -12.83 -21.16 3.67
CA MET A 339 -13.79 -22.06 3.04
C MET A 339 -13.36 -23.54 2.97
N PRO A 340 -13.96 -24.42 3.74
CA PRO A 340 -14.02 -25.82 3.38
C PRO A 340 -14.98 -25.97 2.20
N GLY A 341 -14.46 -26.31 1.03
CA GLY A 341 -15.25 -26.73 -0.14
C GLY A 341 -15.43 -25.69 -1.24
N SER A 342 -14.36 -25.19 -1.84
CA SER A 342 -14.38 -24.65 -3.20
C SER A 342 -13.26 -25.26 -4.03
#